data_4591dd8103f93a69d514cc01ff121a2e
#
_entry.id   4591dd8103f93a69d514cc01ff121a2e
#
_cell.length_a   1.000
_cell.length_b   1.000
_cell.length_c   1.000
_cell.angle_alpha   90.00
_cell.angle_beta   90.00
_cell.angle_gamma   90.00
#
_symmetry.space_group_name_H-M   'P 1'
#
loop_
_entity.id
_entity.type
_entity.pdbx_description
1 polymer ?
#
loop_
_entity_poly.entity_id
_entity_poly.type
_entity_poly.pdbx_seq_one_letter_code
_entity_poly.pdbx_strand_id
1 'polypeptide(L)'
;MSTLTLAIILTLFAMIMTFDYWSEFGIYCPLVCGVFTGLVVGDVELGFQVGSVCTLMNLGFVVSASKTGDYNVGLLVATSLSLFVMQLNILGRTLNTFFLHKAQNALKVNNIKAFERFHVMGIIPWMIANALPIFIGVMLSDYLTI
;
A
#
# COMPACT_ATOMS: atom_id res chain seq x y z
N MET A 1 -21.34 -0.54 -10.23
CA MET A 1 -20.83 0.50 -9.33
C MET A 1 -20.15 1.56 -10.18
N SER A 2 -20.20 2.86 -9.83
CA SER A 2 -19.49 3.86 -10.66
C SER A 2 -17.96 3.72 -10.47
N THR A 3 -17.18 4.02 -11.52
CA THR A 3 -15.71 3.98 -11.47
C THR A 3 -15.14 4.85 -10.35
N LEU A 4 -15.76 6.03 -10.15
CA LEU A 4 -15.36 6.91 -9.06
C LEU A 4 -15.58 6.27 -7.68
N THR A 5 -16.72 5.60 -7.48
CA THR A 5 -16.99 4.90 -6.21
C THR A 5 -15.99 3.77 -5.97
N LEU A 6 -15.70 3.00 -7.03
CA LEU A 6 -14.68 1.94 -6.99
C LEU A 6 -13.31 2.51 -6.61
N ALA A 7 -12.88 3.59 -7.28
CA ALA A 7 -11.61 4.26 -7.00
C ALA A 7 -11.52 4.71 -5.54
N ILE A 8 -12.56 5.33 -5.00
CA ILE A 8 -12.59 5.81 -3.61
C ILE A 8 -12.46 4.63 -2.63
N ILE A 9 -13.26 3.56 -2.82
CA ILE A 9 -13.25 2.40 -1.92
C ILE A 9 -11.88 1.73 -1.91
N LEU A 10 -11.29 1.45 -3.09
CA LEU A 10 -9.98 0.81 -3.18
C LEU A 10 -8.86 1.70 -2.62
N THR A 11 -8.96 3.02 -2.83
CA THR A 11 -8.00 3.98 -2.27
C THR A 11 -8.05 4.02 -0.75
N LEU A 12 -9.25 4.08 -0.16
CA LEU A 12 -9.42 4.04 1.30
C LEU A 12 -8.91 2.72 1.88
N PHE A 13 -9.18 1.61 1.21
CA PHE A 13 -8.68 0.31 1.63
C PHE A 13 -7.14 0.25 1.60
N ALA A 14 -6.50 0.78 0.57
CA ALA A 14 -5.05 0.87 0.49
C ALA A 14 -4.45 1.72 1.61
N MET A 15 -5.12 2.81 2.02
CA MET A 15 -4.69 3.60 3.17
C MET A 15 -4.78 2.81 4.48
N ILE A 16 -5.86 2.05 4.68
CA ILE A 16 -6.04 1.16 5.84
C ILE A 16 -4.95 0.09 5.85
N MET A 17 -4.64 -0.53 4.72
CA MET A 17 -3.59 -1.55 4.60
C MET A 17 -2.20 -0.98 4.89
N THR A 18 -1.92 0.24 4.44
CA THR A 18 -0.67 0.93 4.76
C THR A 18 -0.54 1.19 6.26
N PHE A 19 -1.64 1.53 6.91
CA PHE A 19 -1.68 1.67 8.37
C PHE A 19 -1.52 0.32 9.08
N ASP A 20 -2.17 -0.74 8.56
CA ASP A 20 -2.07 -2.10 9.11
C ASP A 20 -0.65 -2.65 9.04
N TYR A 21 0.08 -2.36 7.98
CA TYR A 21 1.50 -2.70 7.87
C TYR A 21 2.34 -2.16 9.03
N TRP A 22 1.92 -1.04 9.61
CA TRP A 22 2.53 -0.44 10.78
C TRP A 22 2.09 -1.06 12.10
N SER A 23 0.82 -1.46 12.15
CA SER A 23 0.14 -1.96 13.35
C SER A 23 0.21 -3.48 13.49
N GLU A 24 0.64 -4.18 12.42
CA GLU A 24 0.80 -5.65 12.35
C GLU A 24 -0.45 -6.46 12.72
N PHE A 25 -1.66 -5.95 12.41
CA PHE A 25 -2.90 -6.70 12.61
C PHE A 25 -3.09 -7.86 11.62
N GLY A 26 -2.36 -7.86 10.50
CA GLY A 26 -2.40 -8.93 9.50
C GLY A 26 -3.41 -8.74 8.36
N ILE A 27 -4.09 -7.60 8.28
CA ILE A 27 -4.99 -7.27 7.16
C ILE A 27 -4.18 -7.07 5.86
N TYR A 28 -2.92 -6.69 5.99
CA TYR A 28 -1.97 -6.48 4.90
C TYR A 28 -1.54 -7.76 4.17
N CYS A 29 -2.20 -8.87 4.40
CA CYS A 29 -1.93 -10.12 3.70
C CYS A 29 -2.43 -10.05 2.25
N PRO A 30 -1.65 -10.48 1.22
CA PRO A 30 -2.09 -10.46 -0.17
C PRO A 30 -3.40 -11.21 -0.41
N LEU A 31 -3.65 -12.29 0.32
CA LEU A 31 -4.90 -13.04 0.25
C LEU A 31 -6.10 -12.17 0.65
N VAL A 32 -5.99 -11.44 1.75
CA VAL A 32 -7.05 -10.54 2.25
C VAL A 32 -7.28 -9.41 1.25
N CYS A 33 -6.21 -8.84 0.69
CA CYS A 33 -6.28 -7.81 -0.34
C CYS A 33 -6.99 -8.30 -1.59
N GLY A 34 -6.65 -9.48 -2.07
CA GLY A 34 -7.27 -10.09 -3.24
C GLY A 34 -8.75 -10.35 -3.04
N VAL A 35 -9.13 -10.95 -1.91
CA VAL A 35 -10.54 -11.22 -1.58
C VAL A 35 -11.34 -9.92 -1.46
N PHE A 36 -10.81 -8.92 -0.77
CA PHE A 36 -11.48 -7.63 -0.64
C PHE A 36 -11.67 -6.95 -2.01
N THR A 37 -10.63 -6.93 -2.84
CA THR A 37 -10.72 -6.36 -4.19
C THR A 37 -11.75 -7.13 -5.02
N GLY A 38 -11.74 -8.45 -4.96
CA GLY A 38 -12.72 -9.30 -5.63
C GLY A 38 -14.17 -9.03 -5.20
N LEU A 39 -14.40 -8.82 -3.90
CA LEU A 39 -15.72 -8.42 -3.38
C LEU A 39 -16.17 -7.08 -3.94
N VAL A 40 -15.29 -6.10 -4.01
CA VAL A 40 -15.60 -4.76 -4.48
C VAL A 40 -15.83 -4.73 -5.99
N VAL A 41 -15.07 -5.50 -6.75
CA VAL A 41 -15.20 -5.61 -8.22
C VAL A 41 -16.37 -6.50 -8.62
N GLY A 42 -16.79 -7.44 -7.76
CA GLY A 42 -17.89 -8.37 -8.00
C GLY A 42 -17.42 -9.75 -8.49
N ASP A 43 -16.14 -10.06 -8.41
CA ASP A 43 -15.56 -11.37 -8.74
C ASP A 43 -14.64 -11.84 -7.61
N VAL A 44 -15.25 -12.45 -6.61
CA VAL A 44 -14.56 -12.93 -5.40
C VAL A 44 -13.64 -14.10 -5.72
N GLU A 45 -14.03 -14.97 -6.66
CA GLU A 45 -13.26 -16.15 -7.04
C GLU A 45 -11.92 -15.73 -7.68
N LEU A 46 -11.98 -14.81 -8.64
CA LEU A 46 -10.77 -14.25 -9.24
C LEU A 46 -9.90 -13.55 -8.19
N GLY A 47 -10.51 -12.75 -7.32
CA GLY A 47 -9.79 -12.06 -6.24
C GLY A 47 -9.08 -13.03 -5.30
N PHE A 48 -9.74 -14.14 -4.93
CA PHE A 48 -9.16 -15.20 -4.10
C PHE A 48 -7.99 -15.91 -4.81
N GLN A 49 -8.16 -16.26 -6.10
CA GLN A 49 -7.12 -16.93 -6.88
C GLN A 49 -5.86 -16.05 -6.98
N VAL A 50 -6.02 -14.78 -7.37
CA VAL A 50 -4.91 -13.83 -7.48
C VAL A 50 -4.24 -13.59 -6.13
N GLY A 51 -5.02 -13.37 -5.08
CA GLY A 51 -4.51 -13.19 -3.72
C GLY A 51 -3.73 -14.40 -3.20
N SER A 52 -4.21 -15.61 -3.50
CA SER A 52 -3.54 -16.87 -3.14
C SER A 52 -2.20 -17.03 -3.84
N VAL A 53 -2.14 -16.79 -5.15
CA VAL A 53 -0.89 -16.88 -5.92
C VAL A 53 0.13 -15.87 -5.39
N CYS A 54 -0.29 -14.64 -5.12
CA CYS A 54 0.60 -13.62 -4.57
C CYS A 54 1.06 -13.92 -3.14
N THR A 55 0.21 -14.54 -2.32
CA THR A 55 0.62 -15.01 -0.99
C THR A 55 1.70 -16.08 -1.12
N LEU A 56 1.54 -17.06 -2.03
CA LEU A 56 2.54 -18.10 -2.28
C LEU A 56 3.86 -17.52 -2.80
N MET A 57 3.80 -16.53 -3.68
CA MET A 57 5.00 -15.84 -4.17
C MET A 57 5.74 -15.12 -3.04
N ASN A 58 5.01 -14.52 -2.09
CA ASN A 58 5.60 -13.82 -0.97
C ASN A 58 6.20 -14.74 0.10
N LEU A 59 5.79 -16.00 0.19
CA LEU A 59 6.37 -16.96 1.15
C LEU A 59 7.86 -17.24 0.90
N GLY A 60 8.36 -17.01 -0.32
CA GLY A 60 9.77 -17.17 -0.67
C GLY A 60 10.64 -15.93 -0.43
N PHE A 61 10.03 -14.78 -0.17
CA PHE A 61 10.75 -13.54 0.06
C PHE A 61 10.81 -13.25 1.56
N VAL A 62 11.93 -13.57 2.17
CA VAL A 62 12.26 -13.08 3.52
C VAL A 62 12.41 -11.55 3.40
N VAL A 63 11.45 -10.85 3.92
CA VAL A 63 11.32 -9.39 3.85
C VAL A 63 12.50 -8.74 4.58
N SER A 64 13.52 -8.38 3.84
CA SER A 64 14.45 -7.34 4.28
C SER A 64 13.76 -5.99 4.13
N ALA A 65 13.17 -5.53 5.18
CA ALA A 65 12.04 -4.62 5.31
C ALA A 65 12.13 -3.23 4.68
N SER A 66 13.24 -2.76 4.13
CA SER A 66 13.32 -1.33 3.81
C SER A 66 13.44 -0.96 2.33
N LYS A 67 13.64 -1.93 1.44
CA LYS A 67 13.96 -1.64 0.03
C LYS A 67 13.12 -2.39 -1.01
N THR A 68 12.26 -3.30 -0.60
CA THR A 68 11.37 -4.02 -1.52
C THR A 68 10.11 -3.19 -1.78
N GLY A 69 9.69 -3.10 -3.04
CA GLY A 69 8.42 -2.47 -3.40
C GLY A 69 7.24 -3.18 -2.74
N ASP A 70 6.16 -2.46 -2.57
CA ASP A 70 4.93 -2.97 -1.99
C ASP A 70 4.11 -3.71 -3.05
N TYR A 71 4.36 -5.02 -3.15
CA TYR A 71 3.67 -5.87 -4.13
C TYR A 71 2.17 -5.98 -3.87
N ASN A 72 1.74 -5.84 -2.62
CA ASN A 72 0.34 -5.97 -2.26
C ASN A 72 -0.50 -4.79 -2.76
N VAL A 73 0.08 -3.60 -2.76
CA VAL A 73 -0.55 -2.43 -3.38
C VAL A 73 -0.53 -2.53 -4.90
N GLY A 74 0.55 -3.06 -5.48
CA GLY A 74 0.63 -3.33 -6.92
C GLY A 74 -0.43 -4.30 -7.43
N LEU A 75 -0.92 -5.20 -6.57
CA LEU A 75 -2.01 -6.14 -6.86
C LEU A 75 -3.37 -5.46 -7.02
N LEU A 76 -3.57 -4.34 -6.33
CA LEU A 76 -4.80 -3.56 -6.42
C LEU A 76 -4.90 -2.78 -7.73
N VAL A 77 -3.75 -2.56 -8.36
CA VAL A 77 -3.65 -1.82 -9.62
C VAL A 77 -3.20 -2.80 -10.70
N ALA A 78 -4.11 -3.14 -11.61
CA ALA A 78 -3.81 -4.08 -12.70
C ALA A 78 -2.48 -3.74 -13.40
N THR A 79 -1.65 -4.68 -13.43
CA THR A 79 -0.36 -4.97 -14.10
C THR A 79 0.34 -3.91 -14.96
N SER A 80 -0.34 -3.04 -15.67
CA SER A 80 0.27 -2.06 -16.56
C SER A 80 0.87 -0.83 -15.87
N LEU A 81 0.38 -0.51 -14.67
CA LEU A 81 0.86 0.60 -13.85
C LEU A 81 1.77 0.14 -12.70
N SER A 82 2.01 -1.17 -12.57
CA SER A 82 2.73 -1.75 -11.44
C SER A 82 4.13 -1.16 -11.24
N LEU A 83 4.87 -0.90 -12.32
CA LEU A 83 6.20 -0.29 -12.24
C LEU A 83 6.15 1.14 -11.72
N PHE A 84 5.18 1.94 -12.14
CA PHE A 84 4.99 3.30 -11.67
C PHE A 84 4.57 3.33 -10.20
N VAL A 85 3.64 2.45 -9.82
CA VAL A 85 3.21 2.26 -8.42
C VAL A 85 4.39 1.88 -7.55
N MET A 86 5.23 0.96 -8.02
CA MET A 86 6.41 0.49 -7.30
C MET A 86 7.43 1.61 -7.08
N GLN A 87 7.66 2.47 -8.07
CA GLN A 87 8.55 3.63 -7.94
C GLN A 87 8.01 4.66 -6.93
N LEU A 88 6.72 4.96 -6.96
CA LEU A 88 6.09 5.85 -5.99
C LEU A 88 6.12 5.27 -4.57
N ASN A 89 5.92 3.98 -4.43
CA ASN A 89 6.02 3.30 -3.13
C ASN A 89 7.43 3.40 -2.56
N ILE A 90 8.47 3.14 -3.37
CA ILE A 90 9.87 3.29 -2.98
C ILE A 90 10.15 4.74 -2.54
N LEU A 91 9.65 5.72 -3.27
CA LEU A 91 9.79 7.13 -2.91
C LEU A 91 9.12 7.45 -1.57
N GLY A 92 7.89 6.98 -1.36
CA GLY A 92 7.16 7.14 -0.10
C GLY A 92 7.90 6.53 1.09
N ARG A 93 8.47 5.33 0.93
CA ARG A 93 9.30 4.66 1.95
C ARG A 93 10.61 5.41 2.22
N THR A 94 11.23 5.97 1.19
CA THR A 94 12.46 6.77 1.36
C THR A 94 12.16 8.03 2.18
N LEU A 95 11.04 8.70 1.90
CA LEU A 95 10.60 9.84 2.70
C LEU A 95 10.25 9.45 4.13
N ASN A 96 9.59 8.31 4.33
CA ASN A 96 9.34 7.78 5.67
C ASN A 96 10.66 7.55 6.43
N THR A 97 11.68 6.98 5.81
CA THR A 97 12.99 6.76 6.42
C THR A 97 13.63 8.07 6.91
N PHE A 98 13.48 9.14 6.14
CA PHE A 98 13.96 10.48 6.55
C PHE A 98 13.27 10.96 7.85
N PHE A 99 11.97 10.78 7.97
CA PHE A 99 11.23 11.12 9.19
C PHE A 99 11.61 10.21 10.37
N LEU A 100 11.84 8.92 10.12
CA LEU A 100 12.29 7.99 11.14
C LEU A 100 13.68 8.37 11.69
N HIS A 101 14.60 8.82 10.85
CA HIS A 101 15.89 9.33 11.34
C HIS A 101 15.74 10.57 12.22
N LYS A 102 14.81 11.48 11.86
CA LYS A 102 14.50 12.63 12.73
C LYS A 102 13.89 12.21 14.06
N ALA A 103 12.99 11.21 14.03
CA ALA A 103 12.41 10.64 15.23
C ALA A 103 13.48 10.00 16.13
N GLN A 104 14.38 9.20 15.56
CA GLN A 104 15.50 8.61 16.32
C GLN A 104 16.40 9.67 16.95
N ASN A 105 16.70 10.74 16.24
CA ASN A 105 17.49 11.84 16.79
C ASN A 105 16.76 12.58 17.93
N ALA A 106 15.45 12.77 17.82
CA ALA A 106 14.63 13.32 18.90
C ALA A 106 14.65 12.43 20.15
N LEU A 107 14.65 11.09 19.95
CA LEU A 107 14.73 10.14 21.06
C LEU A 107 16.09 10.22 21.78
N LYS A 108 17.20 10.38 21.04
CA LYS A 108 18.54 10.57 21.64
C LYS A 108 18.63 11.77 22.58
N VAL A 109 17.82 12.80 22.34
CA VAL A 109 17.74 14.03 23.15
C VAL A 109 16.61 13.93 24.20
N ASN A 110 16.01 12.74 24.36
CA ASN A 110 14.90 12.46 25.28
C ASN A 110 13.66 13.35 25.05
N ASN A 111 13.43 13.77 23.81
CA ASN A 111 12.26 14.57 23.43
C ASN A 111 11.16 13.68 22.85
N ILE A 112 10.35 13.10 23.74
CA ILE A 112 9.29 12.15 23.41
C ILE A 112 8.24 12.77 22.47
N LYS A 113 7.83 14.02 22.73
CA LYS A 113 6.82 14.70 21.87
C LYS A 113 7.31 14.90 20.44
N ALA A 114 8.57 15.23 20.25
CA ALA A 114 9.15 15.36 18.92
C ALA A 114 9.29 13.99 18.24
N PHE A 115 9.64 12.95 18.99
CA PHE A 115 9.67 11.58 18.50
C PHE A 115 8.32 11.14 17.97
N GLU A 116 7.25 11.23 18.76
CA GLU A 116 5.89 10.86 18.36
C GLU A 116 5.44 11.62 17.12
N ARG A 117 5.68 12.92 17.07
CA ARG A 117 5.31 13.77 15.95
C ARG A 117 6.01 13.34 14.64
N PHE A 118 7.32 13.14 14.65
CA PHE A 118 8.06 12.72 13.47
C PHE A 118 7.71 11.29 13.04
N HIS A 119 7.42 10.43 14.01
CA HIS A 119 7.00 9.07 13.75
C HIS A 119 5.67 9.02 12.98
N VAL A 120 4.66 9.74 13.46
CA VAL A 120 3.35 9.84 12.78
C VAL A 120 3.49 10.54 11.42
N MET A 121 4.27 11.63 11.32
CA MET A 121 4.49 12.34 10.05
C MET A 121 5.17 11.45 8.99
N GLY A 122 5.94 10.46 9.38
CA GLY A 122 6.56 9.51 8.45
C GLY A 122 5.58 8.63 7.69
N ILE A 123 4.42 8.33 8.28
CA ILE A 123 3.39 7.48 7.64
C ILE A 123 2.74 8.21 6.46
N ILE A 124 2.54 9.51 6.55
CA ILE A 124 1.77 10.32 5.59
C ILE A 124 2.31 10.20 4.14
N PRO A 125 3.62 10.42 3.86
CA PRO A 125 4.15 10.28 2.51
C PRO A 125 3.94 8.89 1.92
N TRP A 126 4.06 7.88 2.75
CA TRP A 126 3.87 6.49 2.32
C TRP A 126 2.40 6.17 2.03
N MET A 127 1.47 6.63 2.86
CA MET A 127 0.03 6.52 2.59
C MET A 127 -0.35 7.19 1.27
N ILE A 128 0.16 8.40 1.01
CA ILE A 128 -0.10 9.13 -0.24
C ILE A 128 0.50 8.37 -1.43
N ALA A 129 1.73 7.87 -1.30
CA ALA A 129 2.41 7.13 -2.36
C ALA A 129 1.69 5.82 -2.74
N ASN A 130 0.94 5.21 -1.81
CA ASN A 130 0.13 4.02 -2.07
C ASN A 130 -1.27 4.37 -2.59
N ALA A 131 -1.91 5.38 -2.01
CA ALA A 131 -3.28 5.77 -2.35
C ALA A 131 -3.41 6.40 -3.74
N LEU A 132 -2.49 7.29 -4.07
CA LEU A 132 -2.54 8.07 -5.33
C LEU A 132 -2.51 7.20 -6.59
N PRO A 133 -1.61 6.20 -6.72
CA PRO A 133 -1.57 5.35 -7.91
C PRO A 133 -2.83 4.51 -8.09
N ILE A 134 -3.43 4.04 -7.00
CA ILE A 134 -4.66 3.26 -7.05
C ILE A 134 -5.80 4.12 -7.58
N PHE A 135 -5.95 5.32 -7.02
CA PHE A 135 -6.98 6.25 -7.47
C PHE A 135 -6.81 6.57 -8.97
N ILE A 136 -5.61 6.94 -9.39
CA ILE A 136 -5.31 7.24 -10.80
C ILE A 136 -5.52 6.01 -11.67
N GLY A 137 -5.04 4.85 -11.26
CA GLY A 137 -5.16 3.60 -12.01
C GLY A 137 -6.61 3.19 -12.26
N VAL A 138 -7.46 3.27 -11.23
CA VAL A 138 -8.88 2.96 -11.38
C VAL A 138 -9.59 4.00 -12.25
N MET A 139 -9.28 5.30 -12.09
CA MET A 139 -9.88 6.34 -12.93
C MET A 139 -9.46 6.23 -14.40
N LEU A 140 -8.24 5.76 -14.67
CA LEU A 140 -7.76 5.54 -16.04
C LEU A 140 -8.26 4.23 -16.65
N SER A 141 -8.77 3.28 -15.85
CA SER A 141 -9.25 1.99 -16.36
C SER A 141 -10.35 2.14 -17.39
N ASP A 142 -11.23 3.13 -17.26
CA ASP A 142 -12.29 3.43 -18.23
C ASP A 142 -11.76 3.86 -19.60
N TYR A 143 -10.52 4.41 -19.64
CA TYR A 143 -9.88 4.85 -20.88
C TYR A 143 -8.96 3.78 -21.48
N LEU A 144 -8.60 2.77 -20.69
CA LEU A 144 -7.69 1.70 -21.12
C LEU A 144 -8.41 0.42 -21.56
N THR A 145 -9.70 0.30 -21.29
CA THR A 145 -10.53 -0.77 -21.85
C THR A 145 -10.87 -0.44 -23.30
N ILE A 146 -9.99 -0.90 -24.22
CA ILE A 146 -10.24 -0.96 -25.67
C ILE A 146 -10.96 -2.25 -25.99
#